data_71d40cca69cc7d214b8835c63bd3d488
#
_entry.id   71d40cca69cc7d214b8835c63bd3d488
#
_cell.length_a   1.000
_cell.length_b   1.000
_cell.length_c   1.000
_cell.angle_alpha   90.00
_cell.angle_beta   90.00
_cell.angle_gamma   90.00
#
_symmetry.space_group_name_H-M   'P 1'
#
loop_
_entity.id
_entity.type
_entity.pdbx_description
1 polymer ?
#
loop_
_entity_poly.entity_id
_entity_poly.type
_entity_poly.pdbx_seq_one_letter_code
_entity_poly.pdbx_strand_id
1 'polypeptide(L)'
;MVIRWRHVVGVLVACILGAFLVTWSGLISIKASTGHWRITDIVLHWVMRSSVRSAAIGTKVPAFTKGMLPMAAGHFEAGCAVCHGSPAMPRPDSVAKMLPPPPDLKDKIVTWSDAELFLIVQHGVRYTGMPAWPVADREDEAWAMVAFLRRYPELDGDQYRALTGFTAIASQGMDRLIATCNGCHAPDRLRPESLIPRLAGQSSTYLEQALIAYANETRRSGVMAVAIEKLTEAELKDLAHHFAGEGADPMPLLAGDLFERGQTLALKGDPSRGVPACLSCHDKAEANPSYPRLSGQPAAYLANQLRLFVEKKRGGGPFKEVMTRAAAKLEANDISALAAYFSARDIADQNAPN
;
A
#
# COMPACT_ATOMS: atom_id res chain seq x y z
N MET A 1 -48.42 -3.18 -39.85
CA MET A 1 -47.67 -4.50 -39.79
C MET A 1 -47.79 -5.03 -38.38
N VAL A 2 -48.57 -6.10 -38.14
CA VAL A 2 -48.73 -6.66 -36.78
C VAL A 2 -47.57 -7.61 -36.53
N ILE A 3 -46.63 -7.17 -35.68
CA ILE A 3 -45.50 -8.02 -35.25
C ILE A 3 -46.05 -9.08 -34.30
N ARG A 4 -46.07 -10.33 -34.74
CA ARG A 4 -46.54 -11.47 -33.92
C ARG A 4 -45.35 -11.92 -33.04
N TRP A 5 -45.59 -12.11 -31.74
CA TRP A 5 -44.60 -12.60 -30.77
C TRP A 5 -43.80 -13.82 -31.25
N ARG A 6 -44.42 -14.69 -32.02
CA ARG A 6 -43.78 -15.87 -32.65
C ARG A 6 -42.57 -15.49 -33.53
N HIS A 7 -42.65 -14.39 -34.28
CA HIS A 7 -41.57 -13.94 -35.15
C HIS A 7 -40.43 -13.34 -34.32
N VAL A 8 -40.75 -12.60 -33.24
CA VAL A 8 -39.75 -12.04 -32.32
C VAL A 8 -38.99 -13.16 -31.64
N VAL A 9 -39.69 -14.18 -31.10
CA VAL A 9 -39.06 -15.35 -30.48
C VAL A 9 -38.22 -16.14 -31.49
N GLY A 10 -38.73 -16.35 -32.72
CA GLY A 10 -37.96 -17.02 -33.77
C GLY A 10 -36.66 -16.31 -34.15
N VAL A 11 -36.69 -14.98 -34.26
CA VAL A 11 -35.49 -14.18 -34.53
C VAL A 11 -34.51 -14.28 -33.36
N LEU A 12 -34.97 -14.15 -32.11
CA LEU A 12 -34.11 -14.29 -30.92
C LEU A 12 -33.42 -15.65 -30.85
N VAL A 13 -34.17 -16.73 -31.09
CA VAL A 13 -33.61 -18.08 -31.13
C VAL A 13 -32.59 -18.23 -32.25
N ALA A 14 -32.88 -17.71 -33.45
CA ALA A 14 -31.94 -17.74 -34.57
C ALA A 14 -30.66 -16.95 -34.28
N CYS A 15 -30.76 -15.78 -33.62
CA CYS A 15 -29.60 -14.98 -33.20
C CYS A 15 -28.75 -15.75 -32.16
N ILE A 16 -29.38 -16.39 -31.15
CA ILE A 16 -28.66 -17.17 -30.13
C ILE A 16 -27.96 -18.37 -30.78
N LEU A 17 -28.66 -19.13 -31.66
CA LEU A 17 -28.06 -20.25 -32.37
C LEU A 17 -26.91 -19.79 -33.29
N GLY A 18 -27.08 -18.67 -33.99
CA GLY A 18 -26.04 -18.08 -34.82
C GLY A 18 -24.80 -17.68 -34.00
N ALA A 19 -25.01 -17.01 -32.86
CA ALA A 19 -23.95 -16.67 -31.96
C ALA A 19 -23.20 -17.91 -31.42
N PHE A 20 -23.96 -18.95 -31.02
CA PHE A 20 -23.40 -20.23 -30.60
C PHE A 20 -22.57 -20.91 -31.70
N LEU A 21 -23.08 -20.96 -32.93
CA LEU A 21 -22.38 -21.54 -34.07
C LEU A 21 -21.09 -20.77 -34.39
N VAL A 22 -21.13 -19.44 -34.34
CA VAL A 22 -19.93 -18.60 -34.56
C VAL A 22 -18.88 -18.85 -33.47
N THR A 23 -19.28 -18.93 -32.21
CA THR A 23 -18.33 -19.22 -31.12
C THR A 23 -17.77 -20.64 -31.20
N TRP A 24 -18.59 -21.61 -31.57
CA TRP A 24 -18.18 -23.02 -31.76
C TRP A 24 -17.27 -23.22 -32.97
N SER A 25 -17.45 -22.45 -34.04
CA SER A 25 -16.70 -22.60 -35.31
C SER A 25 -15.21 -22.32 -35.23
N GLY A 26 -14.73 -21.68 -34.14
CA GLY A 26 -13.35 -21.25 -34.05
C GLY A 26 -12.99 -20.04 -34.94
N LEU A 27 -13.96 -19.39 -35.56
CA LEU A 27 -13.75 -18.18 -36.38
C LEU A 27 -13.30 -16.99 -35.54
N ILE A 28 -13.62 -16.98 -34.24
CA ILE A 28 -13.19 -15.93 -33.33
C ILE A 28 -11.76 -16.25 -32.88
N SER A 29 -10.79 -15.44 -33.32
CA SER A 29 -9.40 -15.59 -32.92
C SER A 29 -9.19 -15.16 -31.46
N ILE A 30 -8.57 -16.04 -30.66
CA ILE A 30 -8.11 -15.73 -29.29
C ILE A 30 -6.64 -15.34 -29.23
N LYS A 31 -5.98 -15.16 -30.38
CA LYS A 31 -4.55 -14.85 -30.47
C LYS A 31 -4.30 -13.45 -29.95
N ALA A 32 -3.50 -13.32 -28.89
CA ALA A 32 -3.09 -12.03 -28.34
C ALA A 32 -2.27 -11.17 -29.33
N SER A 33 -1.61 -11.82 -30.31
CA SER A 33 -0.79 -11.15 -31.32
C SER A 33 -1.58 -10.39 -32.40
N THR A 34 -2.89 -10.61 -32.53
CA THR A 34 -3.71 -9.99 -33.58
C THR A 34 -4.50 -8.77 -33.13
N GLY A 35 -4.59 -8.55 -31.82
CA GLY A 35 -5.42 -7.50 -31.22
C GLY A 35 -6.92 -7.72 -31.42
N HIS A 36 -7.71 -6.76 -30.98
CA HIS A 36 -9.16 -6.74 -31.18
C HIS A 36 -9.52 -6.04 -32.49
N TRP A 37 -10.70 -6.35 -33.01
CA TRP A 37 -11.29 -5.51 -34.07
C TRP A 37 -11.50 -4.09 -33.51
N ARG A 38 -11.30 -3.08 -34.35
CA ARG A 38 -11.42 -1.68 -33.95
C ARG A 38 -12.73 -1.35 -33.23
N ILE A 39 -13.84 -1.94 -33.67
CA ILE A 39 -15.15 -1.75 -33.04
C ILE A 39 -15.19 -2.37 -31.64
N THR A 40 -14.61 -3.56 -31.46
CA THR A 40 -14.53 -4.24 -30.16
C THR A 40 -13.70 -3.40 -29.17
N ASP A 41 -12.59 -2.86 -29.64
CA ASP A 41 -11.73 -2.01 -28.80
C ASP A 41 -12.48 -0.74 -28.33
N ILE A 42 -13.18 -0.06 -29.23
CA ILE A 42 -14.00 1.12 -28.90
C ILE A 42 -15.09 0.75 -27.86
N VAL A 43 -15.80 -0.38 -28.07
CA VAL A 43 -16.87 -0.81 -27.16
C VAL A 43 -16.30 -1.18 -25.79
N LEU A 44 -15.22 -1.93 -25.74
CA LEU A 44 -14.59 -2.33 -24.47
C LEU A 44 -14.10 -1.12 -23.67
N HIS A 45 -13.45 -0.17 -24.33
CA HIS A 45 -13.03 1.08 -23.69
C HIS A 45 -14.22 1.92 -23.19
N TRP A 46 -15.29 2.01 -23.97
CA TRP A 46 -16.49 2.71 -23.54
C TRP A 46 -17.15 2.04 -22.34
N VAL A 47 -17.29 0.71 -22.35
CA VAL A 47 -17.86 -0.08 -21.24
C VAL A 47 -16.99 0.10 -19.98
N MET A 48 -15.67 -0.04 -20.11
CA MET A 48 -14.74 0.15 -19.00
C MET A 48 -14.87 1.54 -18.37
N ARG A 49 -14.85 2.61 -19.20
CA ARG A 49 -15.01 3.99 -18.72
C ARG A 49 -16.36 4.22 -18.05
N SER A 50 -17.44 3.70 -18.62
CA SER A 50 -18.78 3.82 -18.04
C SER A 50 -18.89 3.08 -16.71
N SER A 51 -18.33 1.89 -16.62
CA SER A 51 -18.31 1.09 -15.39
C SER A 51 -17.53 1.79 -14.27
N VAL A 52 -16.31 2.28 -14.55
CA VAL A 52 -15.48 3.00 -13.57
C VAL A 52 -16.19 4.27 -13.09
N ARG A 53 -16.75 5.08 -14.00
CA ARG A 53 -17.47 6.30 -13.64
C ARG A 53 -18.70 6.03 -12.78
N SER A 54 -19.49 5.02 -13.11
CA SER A 54 -20.66 4.65 -12.34
C SER A 54 -20.28 4.15 -10.94
N ALA A 55 -19.24 3.34 -10.84
CA ALA A 55 -18.75 2.82 -9.56
C ALA A 55 -18.13 3.92 -8.68
N ALA A 56 -17.56 4.97 -9.27
CA ALA A 56 -16.96 6.09 -8.53
C ALA A 56 -17.98 7.01 -7.86
N ILE A 57 -19.26 6.91 -8.21
CA ILE A 57 -20.32 7.76 -7.63
C ILE A 57 -20.42 7.51 -6.12
N GLY A 58 -20.27 8.58 -5.35
CA GLY A 58 -20.36 8.51 -3.87
C GLY A 58 -19.06 8.09 -3.16
N THR A 59 -18.00 7.75 -3.89
CA THR A 59 -16.69 7.46 -3.29
C THR A 59 -16.10 8.71 -2.65
N LYS A 60 -15.83 8.65 -1.34
CA LYS A 60 -15.22 9.74 -0.59
C LYS A 60 -13.70 9.74 -0.79
N VAL A 61 -13.18 10.83 -1.33
CA VAL A 61 -11.75 11.03 -1.52
C VAL A 61 -11.13 11.54 -0.21
N PRO A 62 -10.13 10.86 0.36
CA PRO A 62 -9.45 11.34 1.55
C PRO A 62 -8.51 12.51 1.23
N ALA A 63 -8.12 13.27 2.24
CA ALA A 63 -7.08 14.28 2.09
C ALA A 63 -5.73 13.63 1.80
N PHE A 64 -5.05 14.07 0.74
CA PHE A 64 -3.72 13.60 0.39
C PHE A 64 -2.66 14.31 1.23
N THR A 65 -1.71 13.56 1.74
CA THR A 65 -0.60 14.06 2.54
C THR A 65 0.75 13.79 1.85
N LYS A 66 1.74 14.61 2.17
CA LYS A 66 3.10 14.43 1.62
C LYS A 66 3.71 13.08 2.02
N GLY A 67 3.37 12.56 3.19
CA GLY A 67 3.87 11.27 3.70
C GLY A 67 3.39 10.05 2.90
N MET A 68 2.32 10.18 2.11
CA MET A 68 1.85 9.13 1.20
C MET A 68 2.80 8.89 0.04
N LEU A 69 3.48 9.94 -0.43
CA LEU A 69 4.22 9.92 -1.70
C LEU A 69 5.41 8.95 -1.70
N PRO A 70 6.33 8.94 -0.71
CA PRO A 70 7.48 8.03 -0.74
C PRO A 70 7.09 6.55 -0.73
N MET A 71 6.10 6.18 0.08
CA MET A 71 5.60 4.81 0.16
C MET A 71 5.01 4.35 -1.18
N ALA A 72 4.14 5.19 -1.75
CA ALA A 72 3.48 4.89 -3.02
C ALA A 72 4.46 4.90 -4.19
N ALA A 73 5.42 5.83 -4.22
CA ALA A 73 6.47 5.88 -5.24
C ALA A 73 7.34 4.62 -5.21
N GLY A 74 7.78 4.18 -4.04
CA GLY A 74 8.56 2.95 -3.88
C GLY A 74 7.78 1.71 -4.35
N HIS A 75 6.50 1.62 -4.00
CA HIS A 75 5.64 0.53 -4.48
C HIS A 75 5.41 0.61 -5.99
N PHE A 76 5.24 1.82 -6.55
CA PHE A 76 5.10 2.02 -7.99
C PHE A 76 6.33 1.51 -8.75
N GLU A 77 7.53 1.84 -8.27
CA GLU A 77 8.77 1.35 -8.88
C GLU A 77 8.86 -0.18 -8.84
N ALA A 78 8.52 -0.80 -7.70
CA ALA A 78 8.61 -2.25 -7.51
C ALA A 78 7.55 -3.04 -8.30
N GLY A 79 6.31 -2.53 -8.40
CA GLY A 79 5.17 -3.30 -8.91
C GLY A 79 4.54 -2.77 -10.18
N CYS A 80 4.59 -1.45 -10.44
CA CYS A 80 3.85 -0.81 -11.53
C CYS A 80 4.74 -0.39 -12.70
N ALA A 81 5.95 0.10 -12.40
CA ALA A 81 6.87 0.65 -13.40
C ALA A 81 7.30 -0.39 -14.45
N VAL A 82 7.33 -1.68 -14.10
CA VAL A 82 7.62 -2.77 -15.03
C VAL A 82 6.69 -2.77 -16.24
N CYS A 83 5.44 -2.36 -16.06
CA CYS A 83 4.45 -2.27 -17.12
C CYS A 83 4.24 -0.85 -17.65
N HIS A 84 4.23 0.15 -16.77
CA HIS A 84 3.90 1.52 -17.15
C HIS A 84 5.12 2.38 -17.50
N GLY A 85 6.34 1.90 -17.19
CA GLY A 85 7.53 2.75 -17.20
C GLY A 85 7.53 3.74 -16.06
N SER A 86 8.60 4.54 -15.99
CA SER A 86 8.74 5.61 -15.01
C SER A 86 9.45 6.82 -15.61
N PRO A 87 9.42 7.99 -14.96
CA PRO A 87 10.22 9.14 -15.38
C PRO A 87 11.73 8.86 -15.42
N ALA A 88 12.20 7.86 -14.68
CA ALA A 88 13.62 7.46 -14.64
C ALA A 88 13.96 6.37 -15.66
N MET A 89 12.98 5.57 -16.11
CA MET A 89 13.21 4.44 -17.02
C MET A 89 11.99 4.17 -17.92
N PRO A 90 12.14 4.17 -19.24
CA PRO A 90 11.05 3.83 -20.14
C PRO A 90 10.64 2.36 -19.96
N ARG A 91 9.37 2.07 -20.26
CA ARG A 91 8.90 0.68 -20.23
C ARG A 91 9.61 -0.18 -21.28
N PRO A 92 9.81 -1.50 -21.01
CA PRO A 92 10.40 -2.41 -21.96
C PRO A 92 9.59 -2.55 -23.25
N ASP A 93 10.27 -2.74 -24.40
CA ASP A 93 9.61 -2.93 -25.70
C ASP A 93 8.63 -4.10 -25.74
N SER A 94 8.94 -5.17 -25.01
CA SER A 94 8.06 -6.34 -24.91
C SER A 94 6.70 -5.98 -24.28
N VAL A 95 6.72 -5.14 -23.26
CA VAL A 95 5.51 -4.66 -22.57
C VAL A 95 4.78 -3.63 -23.45
N ALA A 96 5.50 -2.77 -24.16
CA ALA A 96 4.89 -1.80 -25.07
C ALA A 96 4.12 -2.47 -26.23
N LYS A 97 4.45 -3.73 -26.54
CA LYS A 97 3.78 -4.54 -27.57
C LYS A 97 2.62 -5.41 -27.05
N MET A 98 2.28 -5.33 -25.76
CA MET A 98 1.08 -6.02 -25.22
C MET A 98 -0.20 -5.48 -25.86
N LEU A 99 -1.22 -6.31 -25.92
CA LEU A 99 -2.53 -5.95 -26.49
C LEU A 99 -3.65 -6.24 -25.47
N PRO A 100 -4.29 -5.20 -24.91
CA PRO A 100 -3.95 -3.77 -25.10
C PRO A 100 -2.63 -3.39 -24.43
N PRO A 101 -1.90 -2.39 -24.96
CA PRO A 101 -0.68 -1.90 -24.34
C PRO A 101 -0.99 -1.17 -23.04
N PRO A 102 -0.16 -1.28 -22.00
CA PRO A 102 -0.28 -0.42 -20.83
C PRO A 102 -0.25 1.06 -21.25
N PRO A 103 -1.14 1.90 -20.73
CA PRO A 103 -1.18 3.30 -21.12
C PRO A 103 0.06 4.07 -20.62
N ASP A 104 0.42 5.13 -21.34
CA ASP A 104 1.30 6.16 -20.80
C ASP A 104 0.56 6.91 -19.69
N LEU A 105 1.09 6.82 -18.46
CA LEU A 105 0.43 7.40 -17.30
C LEU A 105 0.48 8.92 -17.28
N LYS A 106 1.53 9.53 -17.86
CA LYS A 106 1.70 10.98 -17.87
C LYS A 106 0.50 11.69 -18.47
N ASP A 107 0.00 11.16 -19.59
CA ASP A 107 -1.13 11.75 -20.32
C ASP A 107 -2.50 11.22 -19.86
N LYS A 108 -2.54 10.01 -19.34
CA LYS A 108 -3.82 9.33 -19.03
C LYS A 108 -4.36 9.62 -17.64
N ILE A 109 -3.49 9.81 -16.65
CA ILE A 109 -3.91 10.08 -15.26
C ILE A 109 -4.83 11.31 -15.17
N VAL A 110 -4.50 12.37 -15.92
CA VAL A 110 -5.26 13.63 -15.90
C VAL A 110 -6.69 13.51 -16.44
N THR A 111 -7.00 12.43 -17.15
CA THR A 111 -8.35 12.19 -17.73
C THR A 111 -9.32 11.51 -16.76
N TRP A 112 -8.88 11.15 -15.57
CA TRP A 112 -9.66 10.46 -14.55
C TRP A 112 -9.76 11.32 -13.29
N SER A 113 -10.89 11.27 -12.58
CA SER A 113 -11.01 11.80 -11.22
C SER A 113 -10.25 10.94 -10.20
N ASP A 114 -10.05 11.46 -8.97
CA ASP A 114 -9.36 10.70 -7.90
C ASP A 114 -10.12 9.42 -7.54
N ALA A 115 -11.44 9.50 -7.46
CA ALA A 115 -12.29 8.34 -7.18
C ALA A 115 -12.20 7.28 -8.29
N GLU A 116 -12.15 7.70 -9.55
CA GLU A 116 -12.00 6.80 -10.69
C GLU A 116 -10.61 6.15 -10.70
N LEU A 117 -9.54 6.93 -10.45
CA LEU A 117 -8.18 6.39 -10.31
C LEU A 117 -8.08 5.39 -9.17
N PHE A 118 -8.71 5.69 -8.03
CA PHE A 118 -8.75 4.77 -6.90
C PHE A 118 -9.35 3.42 -7.30
N LEU A 119 -10.49 3.42 -7.99
CA LEU A 119 -11.13 2.19 -8.42
C LEU A 119 -10.28 1.39 -9.42
N ILE A 120 -9.61 2.09 -10.35
CA ILE A 120 -8.70 1.47 -11.31
C ILE A 120 -7.51 0.82 -10.59
N VAL A 121 -6.91 1.52 -9.62
CA VAL A 121 -5.79 1.00 -8.83
C VAL A 121 -6.24 -0.14 -7.92
N GLN A 122 -7.35 0.05 -7.20
CA GLN A 122 -7.86 -0.91 -6.22
C GLN A 122 -8.31 -2.21 -6.85
N HIS A 123 -8.99 -2.16 -8.00
CA HIS A 123 -9.63 -3.33 -8.60
C HIS A 123 -8.97 -3.82 -9.88
N GLY A 124 -7.97 -3.10 -10.40
CA GLY A 124 -7.41 -3.40 -11.71
C GLY A 124 -8.42 -3.24 -12.85
N VAL A 125 -8.09 -3.74 -14.03
CA VAL A 125 -8.96 -3.67 -15.19
C VAL A 125 -9.14 -5.06 -15.81
N ARG A 126 -10.36 -5.58 -15.76
CA ARG A 126 -10.71 -6.90 -16.28
C ARG A 126 -10.38 -7.01 -17.78
N TYR A 127 -9.93 -8.20 -18.19
CA TYR A 127 -9.49 -8.52 -19.56
C TYR A 127 -8.27 -7.73 -20.04
N THR A 128 -7.47 -7.21 -19.10
CA THR A 128 -6.16 -6.59 -19.36
C THR A 128 -5.10 -7.20 -18.46
N GLY A 129 -3.83 -6.81 -18.66
CA GLY A 129 -2.75 -7.20 -17.77
C GLY A 129 -2.67 -6.42 -16.46
N MET A 130 -3.60 -5.48 -16.18
CA MET A 130 -3.57 -4.68 -14.97
C MET A 130 -4.24 -5.41 -13.80
N PRO A 131 -3.48 -5.90 -12.80
CA PRO A 131 -4.03 -6.60 -11.65
C PRO A 131 -4.73 -5.65 -10.68
N ALA A 132 -5.53 -6.22 -9.77
CA ALA A 132 -6.04 -5.50 -8.60
C ALA A 132 -4.92 -5.22 -7.60
N TRP A 133 -5.19 -4.29 -6.66
CA TRP A 133 -4.30 -4.06 -5.51
C TRP A 133 -4.10 -5.37 -4.74
N PRO A 134 -2.87 -5.73 -4.34
CA PRO A 134 -2.60 -7.06 -3.79
C PRO A 134 -3.40 -7.41 -2.52
N VAL A 135 -3.83 -6.39 -1.78
CA VAL A 135 -4.59 -6.58 -0.52
C VAL A 135 -5.84 -5.70 -0.53
N ALA A 136 -6.99 -6.31 -0.80
CA ALA A 136 -8.25 -5.61 -1.07
C ALA A 136 -8.75 -4.69 0.05
N ASP A 137 -8.48 -4.99 1.33
CA ASP A 137 -8.93 -4.20 2.48
C ASP A 137 -7.92 -3.11 2.93
N ARG A 138 -6.82 -2.91 2.16
CA ARG A 138 -5.85 -1.84 2.37
C ARG A 138 -6.07 -0.68 1.40
N GLU A 139 -7.28 -0.15 1.43
CA GLU A 139 -7.68 1.01 0.63
C GLU A 139 -6.80 2.24 0.90
N ASP A 140 -6.27 2.37 2.12
CA ASP A 140 -5.34 3.43 2.50
C ASP A 140 -4.06 3.43 1.64
N GLU A 141 -3.56 2.26 1.27
CA GLU A 141 -2.40 2.12 0.38
C GLU A 141 -2.75 2.47 -1.07
N ALA A 142 -3.93 2.05 -1.54
CA ALA A 142 -4.40 2.41 -2.88
C ALA A 142 -4.67 3.93 -3.01
N TRP A 143 -5.20 4.57 -1.97
CA TRP A 143 -5.33 6.03 -1.93
C TRP A 143 -3.97 6.74 -1.90
N ALA A 144 -2.97 6.20 -1.21
CA ALA A 144 -1.62 6.73 -1.28
C ALA A 144 -1.04 6.64 -2.70
N MET A 145 -1.34 5.55 -3.44
CA MET A 145 -0.98 5.43 -4.85
C MET A 145 -1.67 6.49 -5.70
N VAL A 146 -2.95 6.78 -5.49
CA VAL A 146 -3.65 7.87 -6.20
C VAL A 146 -2.98 9.22 -5.94
N ALA A 147 -2.63 9.52 -4.68
CA ALA A 147 -1.90 10.73 -4.32
C ALA A 147 -0.56 10.86 -5.09
N PHE A 148 0.20 9.75 -5.18
CA PHE A 148 1.43 9.71 -5.97
C PHE A 148 1.15 9.89 -7.46
N LEU A 149 0.16 9.20 -8.03
CA LEU A 149 -0.20 9.31 -9.44
C LEU A 149 -0.58 10.74 -9.83
N ARG A 150 -1.21 11.52 -8.94
CA ARG A 150 -1.48 12.95 -9.18
C ARG A 150 -0.21 13.77 -9.32
N ARG A 151 0.82 13.39 -8.61
CA ARG A 151 2.13 14.05 -8.69
C ARG A 151 2.98 13.57 -9.88
N TYR A 152 2.75 12.34 -10.33
CA TYR A 152 3.55 11.65 -11.35
C TYR A 152 3.79 12.43 -12.65
N PRO A 153 2.80 13.12 -13.28
CA PRO A 153 3.01 13.85 -14.53
C PRO A 153 4.04 14.99 -14.45
N GLU A 154 4.25 15.53 -13.24
CA GLU A 154 5.13 16.66 -12.98
C GLU A 154 6.56 16.24 -12.63
N LEU A 155 6.79 14.96 -12.37
CA LEU A 155 8.10 14.44 -11.96
C LEU A 155 9.03 14.27 -13.15
N ASP A 156 10.24 14.80 -13.01
CA ASP A 156 11.38 14.40 -13.84
C ASP A 156 12.08 13.16 -13.27
N GLY A 157 13.09 12.65 -13.99
CA GLY A 157 13.79 11.43 -13.60
C GLY A 157 14.53 11.54 -12.26
N ASP A 158 15.08 12.71 -11.92
CA ASP A 158 15.83 12.92 -10.68
C ASP A 158 14.90 13.05 -9.48
N GLN A 159 13.84 13.84 -9.63
CA GLN A 159 12.79 13.97 -8.63
C GLN A 159 12.13 12.62 -8.34
N TYR A 160 11.90 11.82 -9.38
CA TYR A 160 11.34 10.48 -9.23
C TYR A 160 12.30 9.57 -8.45
N ARG A 161 13.60 9.53 -8.83
CA ARG A 161 14.61 8.74 -8.09
C ARG A 161 14.74 9.17 -6.63
N ALA A 162 14.74 10.47 -6.38
CA ALA A 162 14.75 10.99 -5.01
C ALA A 162 13.52 10.55 -4.20
N LEU A 163 12.36 10.50 -4.85
CA LEU A 163 11.11 10.10 -4.20
C LEU A 163 11.02 8.59 -3.95
N THR A 164 11.42 7.75 -4.91
CA THR A 164 11.42 6.29 -4.77
C THR A 164 12.51 5.77 -3.84
N GLY A 165 13.65 6.45 -3.77
CA GLY A 165 14.84 5.99 -3.05
C GLY A 165 15.57 4.81 -3.69
N PHE A 166 15.11 4.33 -4.82
CA PHE A 166 15.79 3.28 -5.56
C PHE A 166 16.92 3.88 -6.40
N THR A 167 18.13 3.55 -6.06
CA THR A 167 19.32 3.80 -6.90
C THR A 167 19.65 2.53 -7.68
N ALA A 168 20.34 2.67 -8.82
CA ALA A 168 20.85 1.51 -9.56
C ALA A 168 21.79 0.70 -8.66
N ILE A 169 21.33 -0.47 -8.19
CA ILE A 169 22.07 -1.29 -7.23
C ILE A 169 22.99 -2.22 -8.00
N ALA A 170 24.31 -1.98 -7.88
CA ALA A 170 25.35 -2.84 -8.45
C ALA A 170 25.64 -4.11 -7.61
N SER A 171 25.04 -4.24 -6.41
CA SER A 171 25.26 -5.32 -5.44
C SER A 171 24.47 -6.59 -5.73
N GLN A 172 24.93 -7.71 -5.18
CA GLN A 172 24.27 -9.03 -5.26
C GLN A 172 24.03 -9.58 -3.85
N GLY A 173 23.23 -10.63 -3.75
CA GLY A 173 22.98 -11.31 -2.48
C GLY A 173 22.30 -10.40 -1.44
N MET A 174 22.73 -10.53 -0.18
CA MET A 174 22.15 -9.81 0.98
C MET A 174 22.30 -8.28 0.84
N ASP A 175 23.41 -7.78 0.34
CA ASP A 175 23.62 -6.32 0.16
C ASP A 175 22.58 -5.71 -0.78
N ARG A 176 22.17 -6.45 -1.82
CA ARG A 176 21.10 -6.02 -2.70
C ARG A 176 19.76 -5.97 -1.97
N LEU A 177 19.45 -6.95 -1.13
CA LEU A 177 18.21 -6.99 -0.36
C LEU A 177 18.14 -5.83 0.64
N ILE A 178 19.23 -5.60 1.37
CA ILE A 178 19.38 -4.47 2.30
C ILE A 178 19.16 -3.13 1.57
N ALA A 179 19.85 -2.94 0.43
CA ALA A 179 19.72 -1.72 -0.34
C ALA A 179 18.28 -1.51 -0.88
N THR A 180 17.59 -2.61 -1.25
CA THR A 180 16.17 -2.56 -1.65
C THR A 180 15.29 -2.11 -0.50
N CYS A 181 15.46 -2.66 0.69
CA CYS A 181 14.70 -2.25 1.89
C CYS A 181 14.99 -0.78 2.25
N ASN A 182 16.26 -0.37 2.18
CA ASN A 182 16.70 0.99 2.45
C ASN A 182 16.15 2.01 1.44
N GLY A 183 15.76 1.59 0.24
CA GLY A 183 15.02 2.44 -0.71
C GLY A 183 13.82 3.13 -0.06
N CYS A 184 13.13 2.45 0.87
CA CYS A 184 12.01 3.00 1.62
C CYS A 184 12.37 3.29 3.10
N HIS A 185 13.09 2.39 3.77
CA HIS A 185 13.26 2.39 5.23
C HIS A 185 14.52 3.07 5.73
N ALA A 186 15.38 3.64 4.85
CA ALA A 186 16.60 4.32 5.29
C ALA A 186 16.27 5.49 6.25
N PRO A 187 17.07 5.67 7.33
CA PRO A 187 16.80 6.67 8.37
C PRO A 187 16.69 8.11 7.85
N ASP A 188 17.51 8.48 6.88
CA ASP A 188 17.52 9.81 6.25
C ASP A 188 16.29 10.13 5.42
N ARG A 189 15.47 9.13 5.11
CA ARG A 189 14.20 9.25 4.36
C ARG A 189 12.99 9.41 5.27
N LEU A 190 13.11 9.05 6.54
CA LEU A 190 12.01 9.09 7.49
C LEU A 190 11.75 10.50 8.01
N ARG A 191 10.49 10.89 8.07
CA ARG A 191 9.98 12.16 8.60
C ARG A 191 8.75 11.86 9.46
N PRO A 192 8.34 12.75 10.34
CA PRO A 192 7.14 12.56 11.18
C PRO A 192 5.87 12.24 10.37
N GLU A 193 5.75 12.79 9.17
CA GLU A 193 4.64 12.55 8.25
C GLU A 193 4.76 11.27 7.42
N SER A 194 5.86 10.51 7.54
CA SER A 194 6.07 9.28 6.75
C SER A 194 5.12 8.16 7.17
N LEU A 195 4.56 7.44 6.19
CA LEU A 195 3.83 6.19 6.40
C LEU A 195 4.75 4.96 6.47
N ILE A 196 6.04 5.15 6.25
CA ILE A 196 7.07 4.11 6.29
C ILE A 196 7.65 4.04 7.69
N PRO A 197 7.67 2.86 8.34
CA PRO A 197 8.24 2.73 9.69
C PRO A 197 9.76 2.73 9.68
N ARG A 198 10.33 3.12 10.80
CA ARG A 198 11.73 2.88 11.16
C ARG A 198 11.92 1.40 11.51
N LEU A 199 12.93 0.77 10.94
CA LEU A 199 13.32 -0.59 11.28
C LEU A 199 14.42 -0.60 12.35
N ALA A 200 15.39 0.31 12.25
CA ALA A 200 16.46 0.47 13.22
C ALA A 200 15.93 0.66 14.65
N GLY A 201 16.59 0.00 15.60
CA GLY A 201 16.19 0.02 17.01
C GLY A 201 15.04 -0.93 17.39
N GLN A 202 14.40 -1.61 16.44
CA GLN A 202 13.46 -2.69 16.75
C GLN A 202 14.20 -3.96 17.17
N SER A 203 13.53 -4.87 17.92
CA SER A 203 14.11 -6.19 18.18
C SER A 203 14.09 -7.06 16.91
N SER A 204 15.11 -7.92 16.76
CA SER A 204 15.14 -8.90 15.67
C SER A 204 13.93 -9.84 15.71
N THR A 205 13.51 -10.25 16.90
CA THR A 205 12.32 -11.10 17.11
C THR A 205 11.04 -10.43 16.54
N TYR A 206 10.83 -9.12 16.84
CA TYR A 206 9.68 -8.42 16.31
C TYR A 206 9.75 -8.26 14.79
N LEU A 207 10.93 -7.91 14.25
CA LEU A 207 11.12 -7.75 12.81
C LEU A 207 10.90 -9.06 12.06
N GLU A 208 11.46 -10.18 12.56
CA GLU A 208 11.28 -11.51 11.99
C GLU A 208 9.80 -11.90 11.98
N GLN A 209 9.11 -11.78 13.11
CA GLN A 209 7.67 -12.07 13.20
C GLN A 209 6.83 -11.17 12.27
N ALA A 210 7.20 -9.91 12.14
CA ALA A 210 6.50 -8.99 11.25
C ALA A 210 6.71 -9.34 9.77
N LEU A 211 7.92 -9.70 9.35
CA LEU A 211 8.23 -10.10 7.98
C LEU A 211 7.54 -11.43 7.63
N ILE A 212 7.60 -12.43 8.52
CA ILE A 212 6.87 -13.70 8.35
C ILE A 212 5.36 -13.45 8.28
N ALA A 213 4.83 -12.53 9.11
CA ALA A 213 3.42 -12.22 9.10
C ALA A 213 2.97 -11.53 7.79
N TYR A 214 3.84 -10.78 7.11
CA TYR A 214 3.57 -10.27 5.76
C TYR A 214 3.65 -11.41 4.72
N ALA A 215 4.64 -12.30 4.82
CA ALA A 215 4.82 -13.41 3.88
C ALA A 215 3.64 -14.41 3.91
N ASN A 216 3.06 -14.65 5.08
CA ASN A 216 1.90 -15.53 5.24
C ASN A 216 0.54 -14.78 5.26
N GLU A 217 0.54 -13.52 4.85
CA GLU A 217 -0.64 -12.64 4.70
C GLU A 217 -1.45 -12.38 5.99
N THR A 218 -0.94 -12.81 7.16
CA THR A 218 -1.61 -12.53 8.44
C THR A 218 -1.46 -11.07 8.87
N ARG A 219 -0.41 -10.37 8.40
CA ARG A 219 -0.27 -8.93 8.43
C ARG A 219 -0.46 -8.37 7.03
N ARG A 220 -1.61 -7.78 6.78
CA ARG A 220 -2.04 -7.39 5.45
C ARG A 220 -1.44 -6.04 5.02
N SER A 221 -0.68 -6.05 3.93
CA SER A 221 -0.13 -4.85 3.26
C SER A 221 0.23 -5.21 1.82
N GLY A 222 -0.37 -4.55 0.84
CA GLY A 222 -0.02 -4.73 -0.57
C GLY A 222 1.40 -4.24 -0.88
N VAL A 223 1.84 -3.19 -0.20
CA VAL A 223 3.20 -2.64 -0.36
C VAL A 223 4.25 -3.66 0.10
N MET A 224 4.10 -4.17 1.34
CA MET A 224 5.09 -5.11 1.90
C MET A 224 4.99 -6.49 1.25
N ALA A 225 3.80 -6.96 0.87
CA ALA A 225 3.64 -8.24 0.17
C ALA A 225 4.48 -8.28 -1.11
N VAL A 226 4.40 -7.26 -1.95
CA VAL A 226 5.21 -7.15 -3.18
C VAL A 226 6.71 -7.05 -2.87
N ALA A 227 7.08 -6.29 -1.83
CA ALA A 227 8.49 -6.08 -1.47
C ALA A 227 9.21 -7.37 -1.05
N ILE A 228 8.49 -8.33 -0.45
CA ILE A 228 9.07 -9.57 0.09
C ILE A 228 8.67 -10.84 -0.66
N GLU A 229 7.84 -10.74 -1.73
CA GLU A 229 7.25 -11.86 -2.46
C GLU A 229 8.24 -12.97 -2.85
N LYS A 230 9.47 -12.57 -3.18
CA LYS A 230 10.52 -13.48 -3.69
C LYS A 230 11.55 -13.88 -2.64
N LEU A 231 11.38 -13.47 -1.38
CA LEU A 231 12.34 -13.73 -0.32
C LEU A 231 12.05 -15.06 0.38
N THR A 232 13.12 -15.79 0.66
CA THR A 232 13.07 -16.98 1.48
C THR A 232 12.96 -16.64 2.97
N GLU A 233 12.49 -17.57 3.79
CA GLU A 233 12.41 -17.39 5.24
C GLU A 233 13.77 -17.08 5.87
N ALA A 234 14.86 -17.71 5.37
CA ALA A 234 16.22 -17.42 5.79
C ALA A 234 16.62 -15.97 5.52
N GLU A 235 16.35 -15.46 4.31
CA GLU A 235 16.62 -14.06 3.95
C GLU A 235 15.79 -13.08 4.79
N LEU A 236 14.52 -13.40 5.10
CA LEU A 236 13.69 -12.57 5.98
C LEU A 236 14.28 -12.50 7.39
N LYS A 237 14.80 -13.62 7.92
CA LYS A 237 15.46 -13.67 9.22
C LYS A 237 16.77 -12.88 9.23
N ASP A 238 17.60 -13.02 8.21
CA ASP A 238 18.87 -12.30 8.09
C ASP A 238 18.64 -10.78 7.99
N LEU A 239 17.63 -10.35 7.23
CA LEU A 239 17.20 -8.94 7.16
C LEU A 239 16.70 -8.44 8.52
N ALA A 240 15.92 -9.22 9.26
CA ALA A 240 15.46 -8.88 10.61
C ALA A 240 16.63 -8.66 11.58
N HIS A 241 17.65 -9.51 11.52
CA HIS A 241 18.86 -9.36 12.32
C HIS A 241 19.70 -8.15 11.93
N HIS A 242 19.86 -7.90 10.62
CA HIS A 242 20.59 -6.74 10.11
C HIS A 242 20.00 -5.43 10.62
N PHE A 243 18.70 -5.20 10.38
CA PHE A 243 18.03 -3.95 10.76
C PHE A 243 17.88 -3.77 12.26
N ALA A 244 17.79 -4.83 13.05
CA ALA A 244 17.78 -4.76 14.51
C ALA A 244 19.11 -4.24 15.10
N GLY A 245 20.24 -4.52 14.42
CA GLY A 245 21.57 -4.10 14.83
C GLY A 245 21.91 -2.64 14.48
N GLU A 246 21.12 -1.96 13.65
CA GLU A 246 21.37 -0.59 13.27
C GLU A 246 21.04 0.40 14.39
N GLY A 247 21.83 1.47 14.48
CA GLY A 247 21.53 2.61 15.34
C GLY A 247 20.27 3.35 14.91
N ALA A 248 19.61 4.02 15.82
CA ALA A 248 18.42 4.82 15.53
C ALA A 248 18.68 6.28 15.87
N ASP A 249 18.62 7.15 14.85
CA ASP A 249 18.68 8.59 15.05
C ASP A 249 17.37 9.11 15.64
N PRO A 250 17.40 10.11 16.56
CA PRO A 250 16.20 10.70 17.12
C PRO A 250 15.35 11.40 16.03
N MET A 251 14.03 11.31 16.14
CA MET A 251 13.10 12.10 15.34
C MET A 251 12.99 13.53 15.90
N PRO A 252 12.71 14.54 15.05
CA PRO A 252 12.42 15.89 15.54
C PRO A 252 11.27 15.91 16.54
N LEU A 253 11.47 16.59 17.67
CA LEU A 253 10.46 16.73 18.72
C LEU A 253 9.26 17.54 18.22
N LEU A 254 8.07 16.98 18.37
CA LEU A 254 6.80 17.68 18.17
C LEU A 254 6.23 18.02 19.56
N ALA A 255 6.49 19.24 20.04
CA ALA A 255 5.91 19.72 21.29
C ALA A 255 4.52 20.35 21.07
N GLY A 256 3.63 20.29 22.05
CA GLY A 256 2.30 20.90 22.03
C GLY A 256 1.24 20.10 22.80
N ASP A 257 0.01 20.59 22.83
CA ASP A 257 -1.12 19.99 23.59
C ASP A 257 -1.37 18.51 23.26
N LEU A 258 -1.16 18.11 22.01
CA LEU A 258 -1.26 16.71 21.59
C LEU A 258 -0.20 15.83 22.27
N PHE A 259 1.02 16.34 22.47
CA PHE A 259 2.09 15.61 23.14
C PHE A 259 1.73 15.32 24.59
N GLU A 260 1.27 16.33 25.36
CA GLU A 260 0.90 16.19 26.78
C GLU A 260 -0.27 15.21 26.98
N ARG A 261 -1.29 15.31 26.12
CA ARG A 261 -2.39 14.35 26.10
C ARG A 261 -1.89 12.93 25.78
N GLY A 262 -1.02 12.79 24.77
CA GLY A 262 -0.43 11.52 24.38
C GLY A 262 0.41 10.92 25.50
N GLN A 263 1.22 11.73 26.19
CA GLN A 263 1.99 11.34 27.36
C GLN A 263 1.07 10.78 28.47
N THR A 264 0.01 11.50 28.80
CA THR A 264 -0.95 11.07 29.82
C THR A 264 -1.57 9.71 29.47
N LEU A 265 -2.03 9.53 28.22
CA LEU A 265 -2.60 8.27 27.77
C LEU A 265 -1.55 7.15 27.73
N ALA A 266 -0.32 7.43 27.31
CA ALA A 266 0.76 6.44 27.26
C ALA A 266 1.15 5.94 28.65
N LEU A 267 1.24 6.84 29.65
CA LEU A 267 1.64 6.52 31.02
C LEU A 267 0.50 5.94 31.87
N LYS A 268 -0.70 6.49 31.77
CA LYS A 268 -1.82 6.20 32.69
C LYS A 268 -2.97 5.48 32.02
N GLY A 269 -3.10 5.57 30.69
CA GLY A 269 -4.29 5.13 29.97
C GLY A 269 -5.51 5.99 30.28
N ASP A 270 -6.69 5.44 30.00
CA ASP A 270 -7.99 5.98 30.42
C ASP A 270 -8.87 4.82 30.94
N PRO A 271 -8.77 4.49 32.22
CA PRO A 271 -9.53 3.40 32.83
C PRO A 271 -11.05 3.54 32.67
N SER A 272 -11.57 4.78 32.61
CA SER A 272 -13.01 5.03 32.48
C SER A 272 -13.56 4.56 31.15
N ARG A 273 -12.73 4.59 30.09
CA ARG A 273 -13.03 4.08 28.73
C ARG A 273 -12.45 2.70 28.47
N GLY A 274 -11.67 2.14 29.39
CA GLY A 274 -10.99 0.85 29.21
C GLY A 274 -9.79 0.94 28.24
N VAL A 275 -9.14 2.11 28.15
CA VAL A 275 -7.89 2.29 27.39
C VAL A 275 -6.70 2.03 28.33
N PRO A 276 -5.88 0.99 28.08
CA PRO A 276 -4.74 0.68 28.92
C PRO A 276 -3.59 1.68 28.75
N ALA A 277 -2.69 1.77 29.75
CA ALA A 277 -1.43 2.50 29.62
C ALA A 277 -0.52 1.82 28.61
N CYS A 278 -0.17 2.48 27.51
CA CYS A 278 0.61 1.88 26.42
C CYS A 278 2.02 1.47 26.86
N LEU A 279 2.65 2.29 27.72
CA LEU A 279 3.98 2.02 28.29
C LEU A 279 3.99 0.84 29.28
N SER A 280 2.84 0.26 29.62
CA SER A 280 2.83 -0.99 30.41
C SER A 280 3.39 -2.19 29.62
N CYS A 281 3.35 -2.13 28.30
CA CYS A 281 3.83 -3.19 27.40
C CYS A 281 4.92 -2.72 26.42
N HIS A 282 4.83 -1.47 25.92
CA HIS A 282 5.78 -0.95 24.94
C HIS A 282 6.89 -0.12 25.59
N ASP A 283 8.05 -0.09 24.92
CA ASP A 283 9.20 0.78 25.26
C ASP A 283 9.74 0.59 26.71
N LYS A 284 9.66 -0.59 27.27
CA LYS A 284 10.34 -0.97 28.52
C LYS A 284 11.64 -1.67 28.21
N ALA A 285 12.66 -1.50 29.06
CA ALA A 285 13.94 -2.18 28.95
C ALA A 285 13.81 -3.71 28.96
N GLU A 286 12.87 -4.25 29.75
CA GLU A 286 12.57 -5.68 29.89
C GLU A 286 11.29 -6.09 29.13
N ALA A 287 10.85 -5.31 28.13
CA ALA A 287 9.66 -5.66 27.37
C ALA A 287 9.85 -6.97 26.58
N ASN A 288 8.74 -7.68 26.37
CA ASN A 288 8.74 -8.85 25.50
C ASN A 288 9.29 -8.47 24.12
N PRO A 289 10.33 -9.14 23.61
CA PRO A 289 10.98 -8.79 22.33
C PRO A 289 10.04 -8.90 21.12
N SER A 290 8.89 -9.54 21.27
CA SER A 290 7.83 -9.55 20.25
C SER A 290 6.99 -8.28 20.23
N TYR A 291 7.14 -7.36 21.18
CA TYR A 291 6.43 -6.08 21.16
C TYR A 291 7.25 -5.04 20.41
N PRO A 292 6.62 -4.26 19.49
CA PRO A 292 7.34 -3.21 18.80
C PRO A 292 7.71 -2.07 19.75
N ARG A 293 8.88 -1.49 19.53
CA ARG A 293 9.25 -0.21 20.09
C ARG A 293 8.54 0.90 19.32
N LEU A 294 7.86 1.78 20.05
CA LEU A 294 7.04 2.85 19.48
C LEU A 294 7.78 4.18 19.44
N SER A 295 8.70 4.41 20.38
CA SER A 295 9.52 5.64 20.46
C SER A 295 10.30 5.87 19.16
N GLY A 296 10.26 7.12 18.67
CA GLY A 296 10.96 7.54 17.47
C GLY A 296 10.39 6.99 16.16
N GLN A 297 9.22 6.37 16.17
CA GLN A 297 8.51 6.01 14.93
C GLN A 297 7.82 7.23 14.32
N PRO A 298 7.68 7.32 12.99
CA PRO A 298 6.94 8.40 12.34
C PRO A 298 5.50 8.51 12.87
N ALA A 299 5.08 9.73 13.22
CA ALA A 299 3.75 9.96 13.79
C ALA A 299 2.63 9.50 12.85
N ALA A 300 2.75 9.78 11.55
CA ALA A 300 1.74 9.35 10.59
C ALA A 300 1.67 7.82 10.48
N TYR A 301 2.80 7.11 10.55
CA TYR A 301 2.84 5.64 10.59
C TYR A 301 2.12 5.12 11.85
N LEU A 302 2.46 5.65 13.04
CA LEU A 302 1.81 5.24 14.30
C LEU A 302 0.30 5.46 14.26
N ALA A 303 -0.13 6.65 13.80
CA ALA A 303 -1.54 6.96 13.67
C ALA A 303 -2.26 6.01 12.70
N ASN A 304 -1.62 5.67 11.57
CA ASN A 304 -2.19 4.72 10.62
C ASN A 304 -2.31 3.32 11.22
N GLN A 305 -1.26 2.82 11.91
CA GLN A 305 -1.30 1.50 12.55
C GLN A 305 -2.39 1.42 13.64
N LEU A 306 -2.56 2.46 14.46
CA LEU A 306 -3.61 2.50 15.47
C LEU A 306 -5.00 2.48 14.84
N ARG A 307 -5.24 3.26 13.77
CA ARG A 307 -6.50 3.21 13.00
C ARG A 307 -6.79 1.81 12.46
N LEU A 308 -5.79 1.15 11.87
CA LEU A 308 -5.94 -0.21 11.35
C LEU A 308 -6.27 -1.23 12.46
N PHE A 309 -5.78 -1.05 13.70
CA PHE A 309 -6.19 -1.86 14.85
C PHE A 309 -7.65 -1.58 15.25
N VAL A 310 -8.06 -0.32 15.34
CA VAL A 310 -9.46 0.06 15.61
C VAL A 310 -10.41 -0.53 14.57
N GLU A 311 -10.02 -0.48 13.30
CA GLU A 311 -10.79 -1.04 12.18
C GLU A 311 -10.66 -2.55 12.04
N LYS A 312 -9.85 -3.22 12.88
CA LYS A 312 -9.54 -4.67 12.83
C LYS A 312 -8.91 -5.13 11.50
N LYS A 313 -8.32 -4.21 10.76
CA LYS A 313 -7.58 -4.46 9.51
C LYS A 313 -6.10 -4.74 9.76
N ARG A 314 -5.55 -4.36 10.93
CA ARG A 314 -4.16 -4.65 11.33
C ARG A 314 -4.07 -6.07 11.85
N GLY A 315 -3.41 -6.92 11.09
CA GLY A 315 -3.12 -8.31 11.47
C GLY A 315 -1.67 -8.52 11.94
N GLY A 316 -1.31 -9.78 12.06
CA GLY A 316 0.07 -10.25 12.24
C GLY A 316 0.61 -10.22 13.66
N GLY A 317 1.50 -11.19 13.91
CA GLY A 317 2.16 -11.38 15.18
C GLY A 317 1.30 -12.09 16.23
N PRO A 318 1.95 -12.68 17.26
CA PRO A 318 1.28 -13.48 18.28
C PRO A 318 0.36 -12.65 19.20
N PHE A 319 0.58 -11.36 19.29
CA PHE A 319 -0.15 -10.45 20.21
C PHE A 319 -1.14 -9.53 19.50
N LYS A 320 -1.54 -9.83 18.25
CA LYS A 320 -2.48 -8.98 17.49
C LYS A 320 -3.81 -8.79 18.24
N GLU A 321 -4.33 -9.83 18.87
CA GLU A 321 -5.61 -9.76 19.59
C GLU A 321 -5.53 -8.91 20.86
N VAL A 322 -4.36 -8.90 21.52
CA VAL A 322 -4.11 -8.02 22.66
C VAL A 322 -4.15 -6.57 22.21
N MET A 323 -3.42 -6.24 21.14
CA MET A 323 -3.40 -4.87 20.58
C MET A 323 -4.74 -4.44 20.00
N THR A 324 -5.47 -5.33 19.34
CA THR A 324 -6.83 -5.03 18.84
C THR A 324 -7.77 -4.64 19.99
N ARG A 325 -7.70 -5.36 21.12
CA ARG A 325 -8.49 -5.01 22.31
C ARG A 325 -8.02 -3.70 22.96
N ALA A 326 -6.70 -3.51 23.09
CA ALA A 326 -6.13 -2.30 23.66
C ALA A 326 -6.48 -1.04 22.86
N ALA A 327 -6.51 -1.12 21.54
CA ALA A 327 -6.81 0.00 20.66
C ALA A 327 -8.33 0.23 20.45
N ALA A 328 -9.18 -0.75 20.77
CA ALA A 328 -10.60 -0.76 20.38
C ALA A 328 -11.43 0.46 20.83
N LYS A 329 -10.98 1.17 21.85
CA LYS A 329 -11.66 2.34 22.43
C LYS A 329 -10.96 3.67 22.16
N LEU A 330 -9.90 3.65 21.31
CA LEU A 330 -9.21 4.88 20.92
C LEU A 330 -10.07 5.70 19.95
N GLU A 331 -10.18 6.98 20.24
CA GLU A 331 -10.79 7.97 19.37
C GLU A 331 -9.74 8.63 18.46
N ALA A 332 -10.18 9.35 17.44
CA ALA A 332 -9.27 10.01 16.49
C ALA A 332 -8.27 10.96 17.18
N ASN A 333 -8.72 11.69 18.21
CA ASN A 333 -7.87 12.59 18.98
C ASN A 333 -6.84 11.83 19.83
N ASP A 334 -7.21 10.67 20.40
CA ASP A 334 -6.28 9.82 21.16
C ASP A 334 -5.19 9.24 20.26
N ILE A 335 -5.59 8.78 19.06
CA ILE A 335 -4.65 8.27 18.05
C ILE A 335 -3.64 9.36 17.67
N SER A 336 -4.10 10.56 17.40
CA SER A 336 -3.23 11.70 17.04
C SER A 336 -2.28 12.08 18.20
N ALA A 337 -2.78 12.09 19.43
CA ALA A 337 -2.02 12.40 20.62
C ALA A 337 -0.95 11.34 20.92
N LEU A 338 -1.31 10.05 20.90
CA LEU A 338 -0.37 8.95 21.10
C LEU A 338 0.72 8.93 20.01
N ALA A 339 0.33 9.16 18.75
CA ALA A 339 1.27 9.23 17.64
C ALA A 339 2.27 10.38 17.80
N ALA A 340 1.82 11.57 18.23
CA ALA A 340 2.68 12.71 18.50
C ALA A 340 3.66 12.42 19.65
N TYR A 341 3.17 11.84 20.75
CA TYR A 341 4.00 11.52 21.92
C TYR A 341 5.09 10.50 21.58
N PHE A 342 4.74 9.33 21.02
CA PHE A 342 5.71 8.30 20.74
C PHE A 342 6.69 8.68 19.62
N SER A 343 6.27 9.47 18.65
CA SER A 343 7.16 9.97 17.61
C SER A 343 8.24 10.88 18.17
N ALA A 344 7.88 11.73 19.13
CA ALA A 344 8.80 12.69 19.75
C ALA A 344 9.63 12.11 20.90
N ARG A 345 9.26 10.93 21.42
CA ARG A 345 9.97 10.28 22.52
C ARG A 345 11.31 9.72 22.03
N ASP A 346 12.38 10.06 22.76
CA ASP A 346 13.71 9.52 22.46
C ASP A 346 13.76 8.02 22.77
N ILE A 347 14.46 7.28 21.91
CA ILE A 347 14.76 5.86 22.14
C ILE A 347 15.68 5.68 23.35
N ALA A 348 16.54 6.66 23.65
CA ALA A 348 17.42 6.68 24.81
C ALA A 348 16.67 6.84 26.13
N ASP A 349 15.49 7.47 26.15
CA ASP A 349 14.63 7.63 27.33
C ASP A 349 14.02 6.34 27.89
N GLN A 350 14.29 5.20 27.26
CA GLN A 350 13.83 3.89 27.74
C GLN A 350 14.44 3.49 29.10
N ASN A 351 15.52 4.12 29.50
CA ASN A 351 16.24 3.88 30.76
C ASN A 351 15.95 4.94 31.83
N ALA A 352 15.11 5.95 31.58
CA ALA A 352 14.73 6.91 32.60
C ALA A 352 13.84 6.25 33.64
N PRO A 353 14.15 6.35 34.95
CA PRO A 353 13.30 5.81 36.00
C PRO A 353 11.95 6.54 35.98
N ASN A 354 10.85 5.78 36.14
CA ASN A 354 9.48 6.31 36.30
C ASN A 354 9.35 7.17 37.56
#